data_5602313bfb63862ab8bf4eabe0d59c64
#
_entry.id   5602313bfb63862ab8bf4eabe0d59c64
#
_cell.length_a   1.000
_cell.length_b   1.000
_cell.length_c   1.000
_cell.angle_alpha   90.00
_cell.angle_beta   90.00
_cell.angle_gamma   90.00
#
_symmetry.space_group_name_H-M   'P 1'
#
loop_
_entity.id
_entity.type
_entity.pdbx_description
1 polymer ?
#
loop_
_entity_poly.entity_id
_entity_poly.type
_entity_poly.pdbx_seq_one_letter_code
_entity_poly.pdbx_strand_id
1 'polypeptide(L)'
;MSTYVVSREDLAYNVRILMEKAGTTPIWAVVKADGYGLGVKTFATELYALGLRHFCVTEPREAESLLSCRFADIEILMLRQLSDPVEIRAMWKAGVILTVGSLEAAARINAAVDGPASVHLKIDTGMGRYGFLPSQLSEMIAIFRQGKRIRVKGVFTHFNCAFCDDALTKEQFAVFHKTVSALEQAGCDTGIVHCCNSAAFLKFPEMHLGGVRLGSALLGRMSFPTELRPLGIAETTIEELRILPKGHTTGYGAIWRAKRDTTLAIIPVGWCNGLQVSCKEDRSHALDCIRGGLRELKNLLKRPRAYVYIDRVACPIVGAIGSLHCAVDVTHMSEYCRVGDTVKIAINPMHIKGMEVEFR
;
A
#
# COMPACT_ATOMS: atom_id res chain seq x y z
N MET A 1 -15.11 6.74 20.73
CA MET A 1 -14.31 5.67 20.10
C MET A 1 -13.59 6.28 18.89
N SER A 2 -12.32 5.96 18.65
CA SER A 2 -11.60 6.56 17.52
C SER A 2 -11.96 5.81 16.22
N THR A 3 -12.17 6.57 15.13
CA THR A 3 -12.60 6.07 13.82
C THR A 3 -11.60 6.52 12.75
N TYR A 4 -11.33 5.67 11.78
CA TYR A 4 -10.55 6.06 10.60
C TYR A 4 -11.50 6.37 9.44
N VAL A 5 -11.65 7.63 9.14
CA VAL A 5 -12.63 8.12 8.16
C VAL A 5 -11.98 8.25 6.79
N VAL A 6 -12.60 7.65 5.78
CA VAL A 6 -12.17 7.69 4.37
C VAL A 6 -13.23 8.42 3.55
N SER A 7 -12.84 9.45 2.83
CA SER A 7 -13.73 10.19 1.93
C SER A 7 -13.99 9.38 0.67
N ARG A 8 -15.26 9.03 0.40
CA ARG A 8 -15.72 8.43 -0.86
C ARG A 8 -15.48 9.36 -2.04
N GLU A 9 -15.68 10.67 -1.83
CA GLU A 9 -15.44 11.68 -2.86
C GLU A 9 -13.96 11.68 -3.30
N ASP A 10 -13.02 11.66 -2.33
CA ASP A 10 -11.60 11.66 -2.64
C ASP A 10 -11.15 10.34 -3.29
N LEU A 11 -11.73 9.21 -2.87
CA LEU A 11 -11.49 7.93 -3.53
C LEU A 11 -12.00 7.95 -4.97
N ALA A 12 -13.23 8.42 -5.19
CA ALA A 12 -13.81 8.52 -6.53
C ALA A 12 -13.00 9.46 -7.42
N TYR A 13 -12.53 10.59 -6.86
CA TYR A 13 -11.62 11.51 -7.55
C TYR A 13 -10.33 10.80 -7.99
N ASN A 14 -9.67 10.09 -7.08
CA ASN A 14 -8.44 9.37 -7.39
C ASN A 14 -8.67 8.31 -8.48
N VAL A 15 -9.71 7.49 -8.32
CA VAL A 15 -10.03 6.43 -9.30
C VAL A 15 -10.30 7.03 -10.67
N ARG A 16 -11.05 8.14 -10.77
CA ARG A 16 -11.34 8.82 -12.04
C ARG A 16 -10.05 9.30 -12.71
N ILE A 17 -9.18 9.98 -11.99
CA ILE A 17 -7.88 10.45 -12.54
C ILE A 17 -7.03 9.28 -13.02
N LEU A 18 -7.00 8.18 -12.26
CA LEU A 18 -6.23 6.99 -12.62
C LEU A 18 -6.82 6.29 -13.85
N MET A 19 -8.14 6.21 -13.98
CA MET A 19 -8.81 5.67 -15.17
C MET A 19 -8.56 6.54 -16.41
N GLU A 20 -8.64 7.86 -16.28
CA GLU A 20 -8.33 8.81 -17.38
C GLU A 20 -6.90 8.60 -17.87
N LYS A 21 -5.91 8.47 -16.97
CA LYS A 21 -4.51 8.20 -17.33
C LYS A 21 -4.27 6.80 -17.90
N ALA A 22 -5.02 5.80 -17.45
CA ALA A 22 -4.92 4.44 -17.96
C ALA A 22 -5.55 4.28 -19.36
N GLY A 23 -6.52 5.13 -19.70
CA GLY A 23 -7.27 5.03 -20.95
C GLY A 23 -7.99 3.69 -21.02
N THR A 24 -7.67 2.87 -22.02
CA THR A 24 -8.24 1.52 -22.19
C THR A 24 -7.47 0.42 -21.45
N THR A 25 -6.33 0.75 -20.84
CA THR A 25 -5.51 -0.23 -20.11
C THR A 25 -6.18 -0.66 -18.81
N PRO A 26 -6.43 -1.96 -18.58
CA PRO A 26 -7.05 -2.44 -17.35
C PRO A 26 -6.24 -2.10 -16.09
N ILE A 27 -6.94 -1.59 -15.07
CA ILE A 27 -6.38 -1.34 -13.76
C ILE A 27 -6.62 -2.55 -12.87
N TRP A 28 -5.54 -3.16 -12.42
CA TRP A 28 -5.52 -4.18 -11.38
C TRP A 28 -5.37 -3.49 -10.02
N ALA A 29 -6.46 -3.41 -9.26
CA ALA A 29 -6.48 -2.80 -7.94
C ALA A 29 -5.76 -3.72 -6.94
N VAL A 30 -4.64 -3.25 -6.39
CA VAL A 30 -3.89 -4.00 -5.39
C VAL A 30 -4.49 -3.71 -4.02
N VAL A 31 -5.05 -4.76 -3.37
CA VAL A 31 -5.73 -4.65 -2.06
C VAL A 31 -5.06 -5.50 -0.98
N LYS A 32 -3.75 -5.68 -1.09
CA LYS A 32 -2.92 -6.40 -0.12
C LYS A 32 -2.86 -5.73 1.25
N ALA A 33 -2.31 -6.44 2.25
CA ALA A 33 -2.15 -5.96 3.62
C ALA A 33 -3.48 -5.46 4.20
N ASP A 34 -4.51 -6.33 4.06
CA ASP A 34 -5.89 -6.03 4.46
C ASP A 34 -6.41 -4.72 3.85
N GLY A 35 -6.33 -4.61 2.51
CA GLY A 35 -6.76 -3.39 1.81
C GLY A 35 -5.93 -2.16 2.18
N TYR A 36 -4.62 -2.34 2.43
CA TYR A 36 -3.74 -1.31 2.99
C TYR A 36 -4.23 -0.77 4.35
N GLY A 37 -4.85 -1.64 5.16
CA GLY A 37 -5.41 -1.31 6.47
C GLY A 37 -6.85 -0.77 6.43
N LEU A 38 -7.44 -0.63 5.25
CA LEU A 38 -8.84 -0.19 5.10
C LEU A 38 -9.87 -1.34 5.14
N GLY A 39 -9.38 -2.58 5.29
CA GLY A 39 -10.19 -3.79 5.16
C GLY A 39 -10.42 -4.19 3.70
N VAL A 40 -10.06 -5.43 3.33
CA VAL A 40 -10.19 -5.91 1.94
C VAL A 40 -11.62 -5.76 1.43
N LYS A 41 -12.61 -6.24 2.22
CA LYS A 41 -14.02 -6.20 1.80
C LYS A 41 -14.52 -4.79 1.58
N THR A 42 -14.27 -3.91 2.55
CA THR A 42 -14.76 -2.53 2.53
C THR A 42 -14.13 -1.77 1.37
N PHE A 43 -12.80 -1.81 1.27
CA PHE A 43 -12.10 -1.09 0.21
C PHE A 43 -12.43 -1.62 -1.19
N ALA A 44 -12.48 -2.95 -1.36
CA ALA A 44 -12.84 -3.54 -2.65
C ALA A 44 -14.28 -3.25 -3.05
N THR A 45 -15.22 -3.16 -2.11
CA THR A 45 -16.61 -2.78 -2.39
C THR A 45 -16.69 -1.37 -2.98
N GLU A 46 -15.98 -0.41 -2.40
CA GLU A 46 -15.93 0.95 -2.93
C GLU A 46 -15.28 0.98 -4.33
N LEU A 47 -14.16 0.26 -4.52
CA LEU A 47 -13.48 0.19 -5.82
C LEU A 47 -14.34 -0.51 -6.90
N TYR A 48 -15.07 -1.56 -6.52
CA TYR A 48 -16.00 -2.25 -7.42
C TYR A 48 -17.15 -1.35 -7.85
N ALA A 49 -17.70 -0.57 -6.92
CA ALA A 49 -18.74 0.42 -7.21
C ALA A 49 -18.25 1.51 -8.18
N LEU A 50 -16.95 1.84 -8.13
CA LEU A 50 -16.30 2.77 -9.06
C LEU A 50 -15.85 2.12 -10.39
N GLY A 51 -16.25 0.87 -10.66
CA GLY A 51 -16.04 0.21 -11.95
C GLY A 51 -14.79 -0.66 -12.06
N LEU A 52 -13.97 -0.80 -11.03
CA LEU A 52 -12.82 -1.69 -11.07
C LEU A 52 -13.25 -3.16 -10.97
N ARG A 53 -12.67 -4.02 -11.80
CA ARG A 53 -13.03 -5.44 -11.91
C ARG A 53 -11.84 -6.39 -11.70
N HIS A 54 -10.62 -5.90 -11.75
CA HIS A 54 -9.41 -6.69 -11.59
C HIS A 54 -8.75 -6.36 -10.25
N PHE A 55 -8.50 -7.38 -9.43
CA PHE A 55 -7.92 -7.21 -8.10
C PHE A 55 -6.64 -8.02 -7.95
N CYS A 56 -5.69 -7.48 -7.19
CA CYS A 56 -4.46 -8.18 -6.83
C CYS A 56 -4.38 -8.32 -5.31
N VAL A 57 -4.05 -9.52 -4.87
CA VAL A 57 -3.85 -9.89 -3.46
C VAL A 57 -2.49 -10.54 -3.25
N THR A 58 -2.07 -10.69 -2.01
CA THR A 58 -0.83 -11.37 -1.64
C THR A 58 -1.06 -12.56 -0.71
N GLU A 59 -2.21 -12.65 -0.06
CA GLU A 59 -2.55 -13.69 0.90
C GLU A 59 -3.86 -14.38 0.52
N PRO A 60 -3.98 -15.72 0.71
CA PRO A 60 -5.22 -16.44 0.45
C PRO A 60 -6.44 -15.87 1.16
N ARG A 61 -6.30 -15.46 2.43
CA ARG A 61 -7.38 -14.82 3.22
C ARG A 61 -7.89 -13.51 2.60
N GLU A 62 -7.04 -12.78 1.87
CA GLU A 62 -7.45 -11.57 1.14
C GLU A 62 -8.31 -11.95 -0.07
N ALA A 63 -7.93 -13.01 -0.80
CA ALA A 63 -8.75 -13.54 -1.90
C ALA A 63 -10.10 -14.08 -1.40
N GLU A 64 -10.11 -14.83 -0.30
CA GLU A 64 -11.33 -15.33 0.34
C GLU A 64 -12.26 -14.18 0.75
N SER A 65 -11.68 -13.09 1.29
CA SER A 65 -12.42 -11.88 1.64
C SER A 65 -13.08 -11.24 0.42
N LEU A 66 -12.36 -11.12 -0.72
CA LEU A 66 -12.91 -10.63 -1.98
C LEU A 66 -14.03 -11.52 -2.52
N LEU A 67 -13.81 -12.83 -2.54
CA LEU A 67 -14.79 -13.82 -3.03
C LEU A 67 -16.08 -13.79 -2.20
N SER A 68 -15.97 -13.52 -0.90
CA SER A 68 -17.15 -13.40 -0.02
C SER A 68 -18.03 -12.19 -0.34
N CYS A 69 -17.53 -11.18 -1.06
CA CYS A 69 -18.31 -10.05 -1.53
C CYS A 69 -19.26 -10.42 -2.69
N ARG A 70 -19.05 -11.56 -3.35
CA ARG A 70 -19.87 -12.06 -4.48
C ARG A 70 -20.00 -11.05 -5.61
N PHE A 71 -18.94 -10.31 -5.91
CA PHE A 71 -18.89 -9.42 -7.05
C PHE A 71 -19.02 -10.20 -8.35
N ALA A 72 -19.78 -9.66 -9.32
CA ALA A 72 -19.84 -10.22 -10.65
C ALA A 72 -18.62 -9.84 -11.49
N ASP A 73 -18.19 -10.74 -12.37
CA ASP A 73 -17.19 -10.47 -13.42
C ASP A 73 -15.87 -9.87 -12.91
N ILE A 74 -15.35 -10.37 -11.79
CA ILE A 74 -14.04 -9.97 -11.28
C ILE A 74 -12.98 -11.02 -11.59
N GLU A 75 -11.75 -10.53 -11.78
CA GLU A 75 -10.55 -11.36 -11.78
C GLU A 75 -9.69 -11.06 -10.57
N ILE A 76 -9.14 -12.10 -9.95
CA ILE A 76 -8.26 -12.00 -8.79
C ILE A 76 -6.90 -12.61 -9.15
N LEU A 77 -5.83 -11.81 -9.03
CA LEU A 77 -4.45 -12.26 -9.22
C LEU A 77 -3.73 -12.36 -7.86
N MET A 78 -3.25 -13.55 -7.54
CA MET A 78 -2.37 -13.79 -6.41
C MET A 78 -0.93 -13.39 -6.78
N LEU A 79 -0.46 -12.24 -6.30
CA LEU A 79 0.89 -11.73 -6.62
C LEU A 79 2.03 -12.51 -5.96
N ARG A 80 1.74 -13.18 -4.86
CA ARG A 80 2.68 -14.05 -4.16
C ARG A 80 2.65 -15.46 -4.76
N GLN A 81 3.81 -16.04 -4.95
CA GLN A 81 3.93 -17.45 -5.30
C GLN A 81 3.60 -18.30 -4.08
N LEU A 82 2.56 -19.12 -4.17
CA LEU A 82 2.13 -20.01 -3.09
C LEU A 82 3.02 -21.26 -3.06
N SER A 83 3.24 -21.79 -1.85
CA SER A 83 4.02 -23.02 -1.61
C SER A 83 3.19 -24.14 -0.99
N ASP A 84 2.16 -23.83 -0.23
CA ASP A 84 1.28 -24.82 0.41
C ASP A 84 0.29 -25.41 -0.61
N PRO A 85 0.28 -26.74 -0.80
CA PRO A 85 -0.64 -27.40 -1.72
C PRO A 85 -2.12 -27.18 -1.35
N VAL A 86 -2.45 -27.01 -0.08
CA VAL A 86 -3.83 -26.76 0.38
C VAL A 86 -4.27 -25.38 -0.07
N GLU A 87 -3.43 -24.34 0.14
CA GLU A 87 -3.70 -22.99 -0.34
C GLU A 87 -3.79 -22.93 -1.87
N ILE A 88 -2.87 -23.58 -2.58
CA ILE A 88 -2.88 -23.65 -4.05
C ILE A 88 -4.20 -24.24 -4.55
N ARG A 89 -4.62 -25.39 -3.99
CA ARG A 89 -5.87 -26.06 -4.36
C ARG A 89 -7.09 -25.21 -4.06
N ALA A 90 -7.13 -24.55 -2.91
CA ALA A 90 -8.23 -23.66 -2.51
C ALA A 90 -8.35 -22.47 -3.48
N MET A 91 -7.26 -21.80 -3.79
CA MET A 91 -7.24 -20.65 -4.71
C MET A 91 -7.58 -21.05 -6.14
N TRP A 92 -7.06 -22.19 -6.60
CA TRP A 92 -7.43 -22.75 -7.92
C TRP A 92 -8.93 -23.04 -8.03
N LYS A 93 -9.53 -23.73 -7.04
CA LYS A 93 -10.98 -24.01 -7.02
C LYS A 93 -11.82 -22.75 -7.01
N ALA A 94 -11.31 -21.70 -6.40
CA ALA A 94 -11.95 -20.38 -6.35
C ALA A 94 -11.75 -19.53 -7.63
N GLY A 95 -11.05 -20.06 -8.64
CA GLY A 95 -10.80 -19.35 -9.90
C GLY A 95 -9.75 -18.23 -9.82
N VAL A 96 -8.97 -18.18 -8.72
CA VAL A 96 -7.91 -17.19 -8.55
C VAL A 96 -6.75 -17.49 -9.50
N ILE A 97 -6.27 -16.46 -10.19
CA ILE A 97 -5.10 -16.54 -11.06
C ILE A 97 -3.84 -16.64 -10.18
N LEU A 98 -3.04 -17.69 -10.34
CA LEU A 98 -1.86 -17.93 -9.53
C LEU A 98 -0.61 -17.31 -10.16
N THR A 99 0.46 -17.14 -9.39
CA THR A 99 1.76 -16.69 -9.88
C THR A 99 2.73 -17.86 -9.99
N VAL A 100 3.40 -17.98 -11.14
CA VAL A 100 4.50 -18.91 -11.39
C VAL A 100 5.78 -18.12 -11.67
N GLY A 101 6.80 -18.33 -10.86
CA GLY A 101 8.09 -17.67 -11.00
C GLY A 101 9.28 -18.64 -10.91
N SER A 102 9.02 -19.96 -10.97
CA SER A 102 10.04 -21.01 -11.05
C SER A 102 9.43 -22.34 -11.53
N LEU A 103 10.27 -23.28 -11.97
CA LEU A 103 9.82 -24.65 -12.33
C LEU A 103 9.23 -25.38 -11.13
N GLU A 104 9.79 -25.17 -9.93
CA GLU A 104 9.28 -25.79 -8.69
C GLU A 104 7.88 -25.26 -8.34
N ALA A 105 7.61 -23.97 -8.58
CA ALA A 105 6.27 -23.42 -8.40
C ALA A 105 5.26 -24.04 -9.36
N ALA A 106 5.66 -24.20 -10.63
CA ALA A 106 4.84 -24.87 -11.64
C ALA A 106 4.58 -26.33 -11.26
N ALA A 107 5.60 -27.05 -10.79
CA ALA A 107 5.46 -28.43 -10.33
C ALA A 107 4.51 -28.56 -9.14
N ARG A 108 4.59 -27.64 -8.15
CA ARG A 108 3.66 -27.59 -7.01
C ARG A 108 2.21 -27.35 -7.44
N ILE A 109 1.98 -26.42 -8.36
CA ILE A 109 0.64 -26.17 -8.91
C ILE A 109 0.14 -27.42 -9.62
N ASN A 110 0.94 -28.02 -10.52
CA ASN A 110 0.58 -29.26 -11.24
C ASN A 110 0.23 -30.42 -10.32
N ALA A 111 0.90 -30.55 -9.18
CA ALA A 111 0.62 -31.57 -8.17
C ALA A 111 -0.66 -31.27 -7.35
N ALA A 112 -0.97 -30.00 -7.11
CA ALA A 112 -2.06 -29.60 -6.25
C ALA A 112 -3.42 -29.51 -6.96
N VAL A 113 -3.45 -29.33 -8.30
CA VAL A 113 -4.70 -29.10 -9.06
C VAL A 113 -5.11 -30.33 -9.87
N ASP A 114 -6.41 -30.50 -10.06
CA ASP A 114 -6.98 -31.62 -10.82
C ASP A 114 -7.35 -31.22 -12.27
N GLY A 115 -7.22 -29.94 -12.61
CA GLY A 115 -7.54 -29.36 -13.92
C GLY A 115 -6.64 -28.17 -14.28
N PRO A 116 -6.97 -27.45 -15.37
CA PRO A 116 -6.16 -26.31 -15.80
C PRO A 116 -6.21 -25.15 -14.80
N ALA A 117 -5.04 -24.69 -14.33
CA ALA A 117 -4.88 -23.51 -13.50
C ALA A 117 -4.48 -22.30 -14.35
N SER A 118 -5.22 -21.20 -14.23
CA SER A 118 -4.81 -19.92 -14.80
C SER A 118 -3.65 -19.34 -14.02
N VAL A 119 -2.59 -18.92 -14.70
CA VAL A 119 -1.41 -18.35 -14.05
C VAL A 119 -0.91 -17.11 -14.76
N HIS A 120 -0.28 -16.20 -14.00
CA HIS A 120 0.64 -15.22 -14.56
C HIS A 120 2.09 -15.67 -14.30
N LEU A 121 2.91 -15.65 -15.34
CA LEU A 121 4.32 -15.93 -15.24
C LEU A 121 5.04 -14.67 -14.76
N LYS A 122 5.86 -14.82 -13.73
CA LYS A 122 6.62 -13.71 -13.16
C LYS A 122 8.07 -13.75 -13.59
N ILE A 123 8.57 -12.61 -14.09
CA ILE A 123 9.97 -12.37 -14.44
C ILE A 123 10.58 -11.45 -13.39
N ASP A 124 11.74 -11.80 -12.86
CA ASP A 124 12.51 -10.96 -11.96
C ASP A 124 13.54 -10.15 -12.75
N THR A 125 13.30 -8.86 -12.84
CA THR A 125 14.18 -7.91 -13.53
C THR A 125 15.04 -7.08 -12.58
N GLY A 126 15.14 -7.51 -11.31
CA GLY A 126 15.97 -6.84 -10.31
C GLY A 126 15.30 -6.58 -8.96
N MET A 127 14.07 -7.11 -8.72
CA MET A 127 13.44 -7.05 -7.41
C MET A 127 14.06 -8.05 -6.42
N GLY A 128 14.62 -9.17 -6.92
CA GLY A 128 15.32 -10.18 -6.12
C GLY A 128 14.44 -10.96 -5.14
N ARG A 129 13.15 -11.19 -5.49
CA ARG A 129 12.21 -11.82 -4.56
C ARG A 129 11.53 -13.08 -5.09
N TYR A 130 10.85 -12.99 -6.21
CA TYR A 130 10.18 -14.07 -6.93
C TYR A 130 10.28 -13.80 -8.42
N GLY A 131 10.32 -14.83 -9.21
CA GLY A 131 10.28 -14.75 -10.67
C GLY A 131 11.46 -15.48 -11.32
N PHE A 132 11.27 -15.89 -12.54
CA PHE A 132 12.36 -16.38 -13.37
C PHE A 132 13.33 -15.25 -13.69
N LEU A 133 14.62 -15.54 -13.65
CA LEU A 133 15.62 -14.60 -14.18
C LEU A 133 15.51 -14.56 -15.72
N PRO A 134 15.83 -13.44 -16.37
CA PRO A 134 15.84 -13.34 -17.84
C PRO A 134 16.70 -14.40 -18.54
N SER A 135 17.75 -14.88 -17.88
CA SER A 135 18.62 -15.98 -18.37
C SER A 135 17.93 -17.35 -18.40
N GLN A 136 16.81 -17.51 -17.71
CA GLN A 136 16.04 -18.76 -17.62
C GLN A 136 14.93 -18.84 -18.70
N LEU A 137 15.20 -18.33 -19.89
CA LEU A 137 14.24 -18.30 -21.00
C LEU A 137 13.72 -19.70 -21.39
N SER A 138 14.60 -20.70 -21.44
CA SER A 138 14.23 -22.10 -21.76
C SER A 138 13.26 -22.70 -20.76
N GLU A 139 13.44 -22.41 -19.47
CA GLU A 139 12.55 -22.87 -18.40
C GLU A 139 11.19 -22.18 -18.50
N MET A 140 11.16 -20.87 -18.78
CA MET A 140 9.92 -20.14 -19.05
C MET A 140 9.16 -20.72 -20.24
N ILE A 141 9.84 -20.97 -21.38
CA ILE A 141 9.24 -21.60 -22.56
C ILE A 141 8.68 -22.99 -22.22
N ALA A 142 9.37 -23.76 -21.36
CA ALA A 142 8.89 -25.08 -20.94
C ALA A 142 7.55 -24.99 -20.19
N ILE A 143 7.29 -23.91 -19.42
CA ILE A 143 5.98 -23.68 -18.75
C ILE A 143 4.87 -23.57 -19.79
N PHE A 144 5.07 -22.81 -20.87
CA PHE A 144 4.07 -22.69 -21.95
C PHE A 144 3.81 -24.02 -22.67
N ARG A 145 4.82 -24.85 -22.80
CA ARG A 145 4.74 -26.15 -23.51
C ARG A 145 4.18 -27.29 -22.65
N GLN A 146 4.25 -27.20 -21.33
CA GLN A 146 3.71 -28.21 -20.39
C GLN A 146 2.18 -28.23 -20.30
N GLY A 147 1.53 -27.46 -21.00
CA GLY A 147 0.21 -27.07 -21.44
C GLY A 147 -1.04 -27.83 -20.99
N LYS A 148 -1.03 -28.88 -20.17
CA LYS A 148 -2.28 -29.56 -19.79
C LYS A 148 -2.92 -29.02 -18.49
N ARG A 149 -2.12 -28.58 -17.53
CA ARG A 149 -2.59 -28.10 -16.22
C ARG A 149 -2.25 -26.64 -15.92
N ILE A 150 -1.35 -26.02 -16.66
CA ILE A 150 -0.99 -24.61 -16.50
C ILE A 150 -1.39 -23.85 -17.77
N ARG A 151 -2.21 -22.81 -17.61
CA ARG A 151 -2.58 -21.88 -18.68
C ARG A 151 -2.03 -20.51 -18.33
N VAL A 152 -1.01 -20.09 -19.05
CA VAL A 152 -0.46 -18.73 -18.88
C VAL A 152 -1.47 -17.72 -19.43
N LYS A 153 -1.95 -16.81 -18.59
CA LYS A 153 -2.89 -15.74 -18.92
C LYS A 153 -2.22 -14.38 -18.96
N GLY A 154 -1.00 -14.30 -18.45
CA GLY A 154 -0.23 -13.07 -18.47
C GLY A 154 1.19 -13.27 -18.02
N VAL A 155 2.01 -12.24 -18.28
CA VAL A 155 3.43 -12.17 -17.89
C VAL A 155 3.67 -10.84 -17.19
N PHE A 156 4.40 -10.85 -16.08
CA PHE A 156 4.66 -9.61 -15.35
C PHE A 156 6.01 -9.54 -14.66
N THR A 157 6.44 -8.31 -14.40
CA THR A 157 7.54 -8.01 -13.48
C THR A 157 7.10 -7.02 -12.40
N HIS A 158 7.99 -6.68 -11.48
CA HIS A 158 7.75 -5.64 -10.46
C HIS A 158 9.01 -4.81 -10.27
N PHE A 159 8.94 -3.53 -10.61
CA PHE A 159 10.04 -2.59 -10.44
C PHE A 159 10.33 -2.33 -8.97
N ASN A 160 11.62 -2.33 -8.61
CA ASN A 160 12.06 -2.16 -7.22
C ASN A 160 12.17 -0.69 -6.79
N CYS A 161 12.47 0.22 -7.71
CA CYS A 161 12.75 1.62 -7.38
C CYS A 161 12.08 2.66 -8.29
N ALA A 162 10.92 2.33 -8.89
CA ALA A 162 10.18 3.28 -9.73
C ALA A 162 9.83 4.60 -9.05
N PHE A 163 9.83 4.64 -7.72
CA PHE A 163 9.60 5.86 -6.93
C PHE A 163 10.84 6.72 -6.74
N CYS A 164 12.07 6.19 -6.91
CA CYS A 164 13.32 6.88 -6.55
C CYS A 164 14.41 6.88 -7.63
N ASP A 165 14.39 5.95 -8.60
CA ASP A 165 15.40 5.84 -9.66
C ASP A 165 14.77 5.53 -11.01
N ASP A 166 14.67 6.56 -11.83
CA ASP A 166 14.05 6.48 -13.16
C ASP A 166 14.95 5.73 -14.15
N ALA A 167 16.27 5.85 -14.03
CA ALA A 167 17.21 5.21 -14.94
C ALA A 167 17.18 3.67 -14.74
N LEU A 168 17.29 3.22 -13.52
CA LEU A 168 17.19 1.80 -13.18
C LEU A 168 15.81 1.22 -13.53
N THR A 169 14.74 2.00 -13.37
CA THR A 169 13.39 1.57 -13.76
C THR A 169 13.29 1.34 -15.26
N LYS A 170 13.87 2.23 -16.09
CA LYS A 170 13.93 2.07 -17.55
C LYS A 170 14.79 0.89 -17.97
N GLU A 171 15.90 0.64 -17.29
CA GLU A 171 16.73 -0.56 -17.48
C GLU A 171 15.95 -1.85 -17.21
N GLN A 172 15.26 -1.92 -16.05
CA GLN A 172 14.41 -3.06 -15.70
C GLN A 172 13.29 -3.28 -16.73
N PHE A 173 12.70 -2.20 -17.23
CA PHE A 173 11.70 -2.26 -18.29
C PHE A 173 12.27 -2.81 -19.59
N ALA A 174 13.45 -2.34 -20.04
CA ALA A 174 14.10 -2.82 -21.24
C ALA A 174 14.41 -4.34 -21.16
N VAL A 175 14.92 -4.80 -20.01
CA VAL A 175 15.18 -6.21 -19.75
C VAL A 175 13.87 -7.01 -19.78
N PHE A 176 12.80 -6.51 -19.15
CA PHE A 176 11.48 -7.15 -19.17
C PHE A 176 10.94 -7.27 -20.59
N HIS A 177 10.91 -6.18 -21.34
CA HIS A 177 10.41 -6.13 -22.71
C HIS A 177 11.17 -7.07 -23.63
N LYS A 178 12.51 -7.09 -23.56
CA LYS A 178 13.36 -8.02 -24.32
C LYS A 178 13.02 -9.48 -24.01
N THR A 179 12.79 -9.81 -22.72
CA THR A 179 12.46 -11.18 -22.30
C THR A 179 11.08 -11.61 -22.80
N VAL A 180 10.08 -10.71 -22.72
CA VAL A 180 8.73 -10.95 -23.27
C VAL A 180 8.79 -11.17 -24.78
N SER A 181 9.47 -10.29 -25.51
CA SER A 181 9.65 -10.44 -26.97
C SER A 181 10.32 -11.77 -27.35
N ALA A 182 11.28 -12.24 -26.56
CA ALA A 182 11.91 -13.53 -26.79
C ALA A 182 10.94 -14.71 -26.57
N LEU A 183 10.04 -14.62 -25.58
CA LEU A 183 8.97 -15.59 -25.37
C LEU A 183 8.00 -15.63 -26.54
N GLU A 184 7.58 -14.47 -27.03
CA GLU A 184 6.67 -14.33 -28.19
C GLU A 184 7.31 -14.88 -29.47
N GLN A 185 8.58 -14.58 -29.73
CA GLN A 185 9.34 -15.14 -30.85
C GLN A 185 9.49 -16.68 -30.75
N ALA A 186 9.49 -17.24 -29.56
CA ALA A 186 9.47 -18.68 -29.33
C ALA A 186 8.06 -19.29 -29.48
N GLY A 187 7.05 -18.51 -29.89
CA GLY A 187 5.68 -18.94 -30.09
C GLY A 187 4.86 -19.07 -28.81
N CYS A 188 5.28 -18.41 -27.72
CA CYS A 188 4.52 -18.39 -26.47
C CYS A 188 3.44 -17.31 -26.52
N ASP A 189 2.18 -17.65 -26.19
CA ASP A 189 1.12 -16.67 -25.96
C ASP A 189 1.27 -16.06 -24.57
N THR A 190 1.84 -14.86 -24.52
CA THR A 190 2.13 -14.15 -23.25
C THR A 190 0.90 -13.56 -22.58
N GLY A 191 -0.25 -13.48 -23.25
CA GLY A 191 -1.48 -12.93 -22.72
C GLY A 191 -1.33 -11.47 -22.25
N ILE A 192 -1.80 -11.16 -21.04
CA ILE A 192 -1.71 -9.81 -20.48
C ILE A 192 -0.29 -9.54 -19.97
N VAL A 193 0.44 -8.65 -20.65
CA VAL A 193 1.78 -8.23 -20.23
C VAL A 193 1.68 -6.99 -19.35
N HIS A 194 2.23 -7.02 -18.13
CA HIS A 194 2.13 -5.90 -17.21
C HIS A 194 3.36 -5.73 -16.30
N CYS A 195 3.80 -4.48 -16.11
CA CYS A 195 4.99 -4.17 -15.30
C CYS A 195 4.76 -3.05 -14.28
N CYS A 196 3.92 -2.06 -14.61
CA CYS A 196 3.74 -0.87 -13.79
C CYS A 196 3.16 -1.16 -12.40
N ASN A 197 3.85 -0.68 -11.37
CA ASN A 197 3.28 -0.35 -10.07
C ASN A 197 2.77 1.10 -10.08
N SER A 198 2.21 1.60 -8.98
CA SER A 198 1.69 2.97 -8.89
C SER A 198 2.68 4.05 -9.29
N ALA A 199 3.96 3.92 -8.95
CA ALA A 199 4.97 4.92 -9.27
C ALA A 199 5.33 4.89 -10.76
N ALA A 200 5.57 3.71 -11.32
CA ALA A 200 5.86 3.57 -12.75
C ALA A 200 4.67 4.02 -13.60
N PHE A 201 3.44 3.69 -13.20
CA PHE A 201 2.23 4.14 -13.88
C PHE A 201 2.15 5.65 -14.02
N LEU A 202 2.42 6.38 -12.93
CA LEU A 202 2.32 7.85 -12.93
C LEU A 202 3.47 8.54 -13.67
N LYS A 203 4.65 7.91 -13.77
CA LYS A 203 5.85 8.49 -14.36
C LYS A 203 6.08 8.10 -15.81
N PHE A 204 5.67 6.91 -16.25
CA PHE A 204 6.03 6.30 -17.52
C PHE A 204 4.80 5.74 -18.25
N PRO A 205 4.00 6.61 -18.92
CA PRO A 205 2.82 6.16 -19.66
C PRO A 205 3.13 5.10 -20.73
N GLU A 206 4.32 5.15 -21.32
CA GLU A 206 4.80 4.18 -22.31
C GLU A 206 4.99 2.76 -21.78
N MET A 207 4.99 2.58 -20.44
CA MET A 207 5.15 1.27 -19.79
C MET A 207 3.82 0.65 -19.36
N HIS A 208 2.67 1.23 -19.66
CA HIS A 208 1.37 0.71 -19.20
C HIS A 208 1.06 -0.68 -19.76
N LEU A 209 1.46 -0.96 -21.01
CA LEU A 209 1.28 -2.24 -21.69
C LEU A 209 -0.17 -2.77 -21.61
N GLY A 210 -0.35 -4.08 -21.39
CA GLY A 210 -1.66 -4.75 -21.30
C GLY A 210 -2.35 -4.63 -19.94
N GLY A 211 -1.74 -3.98 -18.94
CA GLY A 211 -2.34 -3.81 -17.61
C GLY A 211 -1.44 -3.07 -16.62
N VAL A 212 -2.04 -2.41 -15.64
CA VAL A 212 -1.32 -1.69 -14.57
C VAL A 212 -1.80 -2.11 -13.19
N ARG A 213 -0.89 -2.20 -12.21
CA ARG A 213 -1.21 -2.65 -10.84
C ARG A 213 -1.08 -1.47 -9.87
N LEU A 214 -2.21 -0.95 -9.44
CA LEU A 214 -2.28 0.24 -8.61
C LEU A 214 -2.71 -0.09 -7.18
N GLY A 215 -1.95 0.40 -6.21
CA GLY A 215 -2.25 0.30 -4.78
C GLY A 215 -2.11 1.67 -4.12
N SER A 216 -0.89 2.13 -3.85
CA SER A 216 -0.65 3.43 -3.21
C SER A 216 -1.24 4.61 -3.99
N ALA A 217 -1.34 4.54 -5.31
CA ALA A 217 -1.99 5.58 -6.12
C ALA A 217 -3.50 5.66 -5.84
N LEU A 218 -4.20 4.52 -5.68
CA LEU A 218 -5.61 4.51 -5.29
C LEU A 218 -5.83 5.23 -3.95
N LEU A 219 -4.87 5.09 -3.02
CA LEU A 219 -4.89 5.77 -1.73
C LEU A 219 -4.43 7.23 -1.80
N GLY A 220 -3.98 7.72 -2.95
CA GLY A 220 -3.37 9.04 -3.08
C GLY A 220 -2.08 9.22 -2.28
N ARG A 221 -1.42 8.12 -1.89
CA ARG A 221 -0.23 8.15 -1.03
C ARG A 221 1.02 7.79 -1.81
N MET A 222 1.60 8.81 -2.42
CA MET A 222 2.82 8.71 -3.21
C MET A 222 3.99 9.41 -2.49
N SER A 223 5.23 8.97 -2.74
CA SER A 223 6.45 9.58 -2.19
C SER A 223 6.92 10.82 -2.97
N PHE A 224 6.19 11.20 -4.00
CA PHE A 224 6.43 12.40 -4.83
C PHE A 224 5.11 13.13 -5.07
N PRO A 225 5.16 14.45 -5.41
CA PRO A 225 3.96 15.24 -5.64
C PRO A 225 3.09 14.68 -6.77
N THR A 226 1.80 14.59 -6.52
CA THR A 226 0.77 14.19 -7.49
C THR A 226 -0.49 15.00 -7.28
N GLU A 227 -1.41 14.94 -8.23
CA GLU A 227 -2.76 15.52 -8.10
C GLU A 227 -3.71 14.64 -7.26
N LEU A 228 -3.29 13.42 -6.90
CA LEU A 228 -4.11 12.49 -6.13
C LEU A 228 -4.28 12.96 -4.68
N ARG A 229 -5.46 12.71 -4.13
CA ARG A 229 -5.82 13.11 -2.77
C ARG A 229 -5.50 11.99 -1.79
N PRO A 230 -4.69 12.24 -0.73
CA PRO A 230 -4.41 11.23 0.29
C PRO A 230 -5.68 10.81 1.02
N LEU A 231 -6.00 9.50 0.98
CA LEU A 231 -7.18 8.97 1.64
C LEU A 231 -6.96 8.78 3.13
N GLY A 232 -8.02 9.08 3.87
CA GLY A 232 -8.22 8.71 5.25
C GLY A 232 -7.52 9.59 6.28
N ILE A 233 -8.25 9.84 7.35
CA ILE A 233 -7.83 10.58 8.53
C ILE A 233 -8.41 9.92 9.78
N ALA A 234 -7.63 9.80 10.84
CA ALA A 234 -8.16 9.33 12.12
C ALA A 234 -8.95 10.46 12.78
N GLU A 235 -10.16 10.16 13.24
CA GLU A 235 -10.99 11.04 14.05
C GLU A 235 -11.16 10.47 15.45
N THR A 236 -11.00 11.32 16.46
CA THR A 236 -11.21 11.02 17.87
C THR A 236 -11.77 12.23 18.57
N THR A 237 -11.92 12.17 19.89
CA THR A 237 -12.41 13.32 20.67
C THR A 237 -11.45 13.69 21.79
N ILE A 238 -11.54 14.91 22.28
CA ILE A 238 -10.84 15.35 23.49
C ILE A 238 -11.47 14.62 24.67
N GLU A 239 -10.68 13.86 25.44
CA GLU A 239 -11.14 13.19 26.66
C GLU A 239 -11.04 14.06 27.90
N GLU A 240 -9.98 14.88 27.99
CA GLU A 240 -9.73 15.75 29.14
C GLU A 240 -9.06 17.05 28.68
N LEU A 241 -9.45 18.15 29.31
CA LEU A 241 -8.73 19.42 29.26
C LEU A 241 -8.14 19.71 30.65
N ARG A 242 -6.84 19.99 30.69
CA ARG A 242 -6.16 20.29 31.95
C ARG A 242 -5.15 21.44 31.80
N ILE A 243 -5.04 22.26 32.84
CA ILE A 243 -3.98 23.25 32.89
C ILE A 243 -2.75 22.64 33.55
N LEU A 244 -1.63 22.65 32.79
CA LEU A 244 -0.32 22.25 33.28
C LEU A 244 0.48 23.49 33.66
N PRO A 245 0.85 23.70 34.97
CA PRO A 245 1.59 24.86 35.39
C PRO A 245 2.97 24.97 34.76
N LYS A 246 3.48 26.20 34.63
CA LYS A 246 4.87 26.44 34.18
C LYS A 246 5.88 25.60 34.96
N GLY A 247 6.82 24.98 34.26
CA GLY A 247 7.86 24.14 34.84
C GLY A 247 7.48 22.66 34.99
N HIS A 248 6.20 22.30 34.88
CA HIS A 248 5.76 20.90 34.89
C HIS A 248 6.01 20.19 33.56
N THR A 249 6.02 18.87 33.60
CA THR A 249 6.27 18.01 32.42
C THR A 249 5.07 17.16 32.07
N THR A 250 4.97 16.71 30.82
CA THR A 250 3.98 15.73 30.37
C THR A 250 4.62 14.64 29.53
N GLY A 251 4.05 13.43 29.58
CA GLY A 251 4.52 12.25 28.88
C GLY A 251 5.74 11.57 29.51
N TYR A 252 6.09 10.40 28.97
CA TYR A 252 7.23 9.62 29.46
C TYR A 252 8.56 10.35 29.27
N GLY A 253 9.51 10.08 30.18
CA GLY A 253 10.88 10.61 30.12
C GLY A 253 11.01 12.12 30.36
N ALA A 254 9.92 12.82 30.72
CA ALA A 254 9.90 14.26 30.96
C ALA A 254 10.59 15.09 29.84
N ILE A 255 10.50 14.63 28.61
CA ILE A 255 11.18 15.21 27.44
C ILE A 255 10.63 16.58 27.02
N TRP A 256 9.47 16.95 27.55
CA TRP A 256 8.86 18.24 27.32
C TRP A 256 8.48 18.89 28.65
N ARG A 257 8.75 20.17 28.77
CA ARG A 257 8.46 20.97 29.96
C ARG A 257 7.71 22.23 29.57
N ALA A 258 6.63 22.54 30.29
CA ALA A 258 5.82 23.72 30.07
C ALA A 258 6.65 24.99 30.36
N LYS A 259 6.77 25.87 29.37
CA LYS A 259 7.46 27.17 29.49
C LYS A 259 6.57 28.27 30.08
N ARG A 260 5.27 28.05 30.08
CA ARG A 260 4.18 28.88 30.62
C ARG A 260 3.08 27.96 31.13
N ASP A 261 2.11 28.48 31.82
CA ASP A 261 0.87 27.73 32.07
C ASP A 261 0.28 27.32 30.73
N THR A 262 0.03 26.03 30.55
CA THR A 262 -0.29 25.42 29.26
C THR A 262 -1.57 24.61 29.39
N THR A 263 -2.56 24.89 28.56
CA THR A 263 -3.76 24.05 28.45
C THR A 263 -3.47 22.89 27.56
N LEU A 264 -3.60 21.70 28.11
CA LEU A 264 -3.43 20.43 27.39
C LEU A 264 -4.78 19.78 27.13
N ALA A 265 -4.99 19.34 25.89
CA ALA A 265 -6.02 18.37 25.53
C ALA A 265 -5.41 16.97 25.54
N ILE A 266 -6.02 16.03 26.24
CA ILE A 266 -5.65 14.61 26.24
C ILE A 266 -6.55 13.90 25.24
N ILE A 267 -5.95 13.17 24.31
CA ILE A 267 -6.66 12.43 23.28
C ILE A 267 -6.30 10.94 23.32
N PRO A 268 -7.29 10.02 23.10
CA PRO A 268 -7.13 8.58 23.21
C PRO A 268 -6.53 7.96 21.94
N VAL A 269 -5.41 8.48 21.47
CA VAL A 269 -4.67 7.97 20.33
C VAL A 269 -3.18 8.00 20.62
N GLY A 270 -2.52 6.87 20.42
CA GLY A 270 -1.10 6.72 20.64
C GLY A 270 -0.41 5.91 19.54
N TRP A 271 0.84 5.47 19.82
CA TRP A 271 1.61 4.72 18.84
C TRP A 271 1.02 3.31 18.56
N CYS A 272 0.29 2.69 19.48
CA CYS A 272 -0.44 1.45 19.22
C CYS A 272 -1.55 1.63 18.16
N ASN A 273 -2.06 2.83 18.00
CA ASN A 273 -3.05 3.17 16.97
C ASN A 273 -2.41 3.61 15.65
N GLY A 274 -1.08 3.57 15.55
CA GLY A 274 -0.33 3.94 14.35
C GLY A 274 0.16 5.39 14.32
N LEU A 275 -0.06 6.16 15.39
CA LEU A 275 0.39 7.55 15.47
C LEU A 275 1.92 7.61 15.48
N GLN A 276 2.51 8.32 14.50
CA GLN A 276 3.97 8.43 14.28
C GLN A 276 4.70 7.09 14.07
N VAL A 277 3.99 6.01 13.76
CA VAL A 277 4.64 4.77 13.35
C VAL A 277 5.15 4.93 11.92
N SER A 278 6.43 4.66 11.70
CA SER A 278 7.06 4.66 10.38
C SER A 278 7.94 3.44 10.22
N CYS A 279 7.99 2.88 9.01
CA CYS A 279 9.02 1.89 8.68
C CYS A 279 10.37 2.61 8.55
N LYS A 280 11.40 2.08 9.20
CA LYS A 280 12.78 2.53 8.93
C LYS A 280 13.17 2.05 7.54
N GLU A 281 13.68 2.96 6.73
CA GLU A 281 14.30 2.61 5.45
C GLU A 281 15.67 1.99 5.71
N ASP A 282 15.95 0.82 5.13
CA ASP A 282 17.31 0.29 5.07
C ASP A 282 18.13 1.19 4.13
N ARG A 283 19.09 1.91 4.71
CA ARG A 283 19.94 2.82 3.96
C ARG A 283 21.18 2.07 3.50
N SER A 284 21.18 1.65 2.26
CA SER A 284 22.25 0.82 1.68
C SER A 284 23.46 1.60 1.15
N HIS A 285 23.32 2.92 0.93
CA HIS A 285 24.40 3.75 0.38
C HIS A 285 24.95 4.76 1.40
N ALA A 286 26.29 4.90 1.45
CA ALA A 286 26.96 5.85 2.34
C ALA A 286 26.45 7.29 2.19
N LEU A 287 26.07 7.71 0.97
CA LEU A 287 25.46 9.00 0.69
C LEU A 287 24.08 9.15 1.33
N ASP A 288 23.29 8.08 1.40
CA ASP A 288 21.98 8.08 2.05
C ASP A 288 22.12 8.13 3.58
N CYS A 289 23.17 7.51 4.12
CA CYS A 289 23.54 7.64 5.54
C CYS A 289 23.93 9.08 5.87
N ILE A 290 24.73 9.74 5.03
CA ILE A 290 25.14 11.15 5.21
C ILE A 290 23.93 12.08 5.10
N ARG A 291 23.10 11.93 4.06
CA ARG A 291 21.84 12.69 3.89
C ARG A 291 20.89 12.46 5.06
N GLY A 292 20.81 11.21 5.54
CA GLY A 292 20.04 10.85 6.72
C GLY A 292 20.55 11.52 7.99
N GLY A 293 21.88 11.52 8.21
CA GLY A 293 22.51 12.22 9.34
C GLY A 293 22.25 13.72 9.31
N LEU A 294 22.37 14.36 8.14
CA LEU A 294 22.04 15.78 7.95
C LEU A 294 20.54 16.05 8.16
N ARG A 295 19.67 15.14 7.75
CA ARG A 295 18.23 15.24 8.00
C ARG A 295 17.90 15.11 9.49
N GLU A 296 18.54 14.17 10.19
CA GLU A 296 18.38 14.03 11.65
C GLU A 296 18.94 15.24 12.40
N LEU A 297 20.09 15.78 11.99
CA LEU A 297 20.64 17.01 12.55
C LEU A 297 19.69 18.21 12.32
N LYS A 298 19.11 18.32 11.13
CA LYS A 298 18.11 19.35 10.80
C LYS A 298 16.81 19.16 11.60
N ASN A 299 16.42 17.89 11.85
CA ASN A 299 15.28 17.54 12.70
C ASN A 299 15.56 17.87 14.18
N LEU A 300 16.80 17.67 14.66
CA LEU A 300 17.25 18.08 16.00
C LEU A 300 17.13 19.62 16.17
N LEU A 301 17.51 20.36 15.14
CA LEU A 301 17.44 21.84 15.16
C LEU A 301 16.02 22.38 15.01
N LYS A 302 15.15 21.72 14.22
CA LYS A 302 13.78 22.17 13.95
C LYS A 302 12.71 21.43 14.76
N ARG A 303 13.03 20.31 15.42
CA ARG A 303 12.11 19.38 16.12
C ARG A 303 10.78 19.31 15.37
N PRO A 304 10.60 18.44 14.37
CA PRO A 304 9.33 18.28 13.69
C PRO A 304 8.30 17.92 14.76
N ARG A 305 7.35 18.79 15.01
CA ARG A 305 6.26 18.52 15.92
C ARG A 305 5.20 17.77 15.15
N ALA A 306 4.69 16.67 15.70
CA ALA A 306 3.45 16.11 15.22
C ALA A 306 2.32 17.07 15.58
N TYR A 307 1.36 17.18 14.68
CA TYR A 307 0.20 18.02 14.87
C TYR A 307 -1.07 17.19 14.77
N VAL A 308 -2.07 17.61 15.52
CA VAL A 308 -3.47 17.24 15.32
C VAL A 308 -4.23 18.48 14.88
N TYR A 309 -5.45 18.30 14.37
CA TYR A 309 -6.30 19.39 13.93
C TYR A 309 -7.60 19.38 14.72
N ILE A 310 -7.92 20.52 15.34
CA ILE A 310 -9.17 20.78 16.03
C ILE A 310 -9.78 22.01 15.34
N ASP A 311 -10.99 21.90 14.79
CA ASP A 311 -11.61 22.95 13.99
C ASP A 311 -10.69 23.57 12.91
N ARG A 312 -9.93 22.72 12.21
CA ARG A 312 -8.92 23.08 11.20
C ARG A 312 -7.68 23.82 11.75
N VAL A 313 -7.59 24.04 13.05
CA VAL A 313 -6.43 24.64 13.70
C VAL A 313 -5.41 23.56 14.02
N ALA A 314 -4.16 23.77 13.60
CA ALA A 314 -3.07 22.84 13.89
C ALA A 314 -2.58 23.00 15.34
N CYS A 315 -2.72 21.94 16.14
CA CYS A 315 -2.31 21.90 17.55
C CYS A 315 -1.14 20.92 17.71
N PRO A 316 0.00 21.35 18.31
CA PRO A 316 1.16 20.49 18.43
C PRO A 316 0.97 19.42 19.51
N ILE A 317 1.37 18.18 19.21
CA ILE A 317 1.53 17.14 20.22
C ILE A 317 2.76 17.47 21.05
N VAL A 318 2.66 17.39 22.37
CA VAL A 318 3.72 17.71 23.32
C VAL A 318 4.02 16.53 24.24
N GLY A 319 5.29 16.40 24.64
CA GLY A 319 5.77 15.26 25.42
C GLY A 319 5.92 14.00 24.56
N ALA A 320 6.19 12.87 25.20
CA ALA A 320 6.23 11.57 24.53
C ALA A 320 4.82 11.08 24.24
N ILE A 321 4.62 10.55 23.03
CA ILE A 321 3.37 9.87 22.67
C ILE A 321 3.33 8.55 23.44
N GLY A 322 2.27 8.33 24.19
CA GLY A 322 2.01 7.08 24.90
C GLY A 322 1.49 5.98 23.96
N SER A 323 1.27 4.79 24.50
CA SER A 323 0.72 3.67 23.74
C SER A 323 -0.68 3.97 23.19
N LEU A 324 -1.54 4.56 24.01
CA LEU A 324 -2.95 4.81 23.66
C LEU A 324 -3.38 6.27 23.83
N HIS A 325 -2.51 7.13 24.36
CA HIS A 325 -2.83 8.53 24.60
C HIS A 325 -1.68 9.45 24.22
N CYS A 326 -2.01 10.70 23.88
CA CYS A 326 -1.03 11.78 23.77
C CYS A 326 -1.62 13.10 24.27
N ALA A 327 -0.73 14.03 24.60
CA ALA A 327 -1.08 15.38 25.06
C ALA A 327 -0.87 16.38 23.92
N VAL A 328 -1.80 17.28 23.76
CA VAL A 328 -1.81 18.32 22.72
C VAL A 328 -1.85 19.69 23.38
N ASP A 329 -0.95 20.59 22.99
CA ASP A 329 -0.98 22.00 23.47
C ASP A 329 -2.06 22.78 22.71
N VAL A 330 -3.14 23.09 23.40
CA VAL A 330 -4.28 23.88 22.88
C VAL A 330 -4.37 25.26 23.54
N THR A 331 -3.31 25.75 24.19
CA THR A 331 -3.32 27.02 24.95
C THR A 331 -3.80 28.19 24.09
N HIS A 332 -3.44 28.23 22.82
CA HIS A 332 -3.79 29.31 21.89
C HIS A 332 -5.27 29.34 21.49
N MET A 333 -6.00 28.27 21.79
CA MET A 333 -7.43 28.14 21.48
C MET A 333 -8.24 27.57 22.66
N SER A 334 -7.72 27.66 23.88
CA SER A 334 -8.31 27.03 25.07
C SER A 334 -9.73 27.52 25.39
N GLU A 335 -10.07 28.73 25.01
CA GLU A 335 -11.43 29.30 25.20
C GLU A 335 -12.49 28.63 24.30
N TYR A 336 -12.05 28.04 23.19
CA TYR A 336 -12.92 27.41 22.19
C TYR A 336 -12.92 25.88 22.27
N CYS A 337 -11.96 25.27 22.98
CA CYS A 337 -11.89 23.83 23.15
C CYS A 337 -12.80 23.31 24.25
N ARG A 338 -13.45 22.18 24.00
CA ARG A 338 -14.29 21.47 24.97
C ARG A 338 -13.96 19.98 24.94
N VAL A 339 -14.18 19.31 26.07
CA VAL A 339 -14.20 17.84 26.11
C VAL A 339 -15.29 17.35 25.17
N GLY A 340 -14.98 16.36 24.34
CA GLY A 340 -15.85 15.83 23.29
C GLY A 340 -15.63 16.45 21.90
N ASP A 341 -14.89 17.54 21.77
CA ASP A 341 -14.56 18.11 20.45
C ASP A 341 -13.78 17.15 19.60
N THR A 342 -14.10 17.15 18.30
CA THR A 342 -13.47 16.26 17.32
C THR A 342 -12.03 16.68 17.04
N VAL A 343 -11.14 15.70 17.08
CA VAL A 343 -9.71 15.83 16.76
C VAL A 343 -9.39 14.98 15.54
N LYS A 344 -8.79 15.59 14.53
CA LYS A 344 -8.34 14.92 13.30
C LYS A 344 -6.83 14.72 13.30
N ILE A 345 -6.40 13.50 12.95
CA ILE A 345 -5.00 13.09 13.02
C ILE A 345 -4.60 12.37 11.75
N ALA A 346 -3.53 12.83 11.10
CA ALA A 346 -2.97 12.15 9.94
C ALA A 346 -2.22 10.89 10.38
N ILE A 347 -2.79 9.72 10.09
CA ILE A 347 -2.18 8.41 10.32
C ILE A 347 -2.14 7.65 9.00
N ASN A 348 -1.05 6.90 8.76
CA ASN A 348 -1.00 6.00 7.61
C ASN A 348 -1.94 4.81 7.86
N PRO A 349 -2.90 4.53 6.97
CA PRO A 349 -3.87 3.45 7.16
C PRO A 349 -3.22 2.08 7.36
N MET A 350 -2.05 1.82 6.79
CA MET A 350 -1.32 0.56 6.99
C MET A 350 -0.92 0.29 8.44
N HIS A 351 -0.94 1.30 9.30
CA HIS A 351 -0.54 1.20 10.71
C HIS A 351 -1.69 1.34 11.69
N ILE A 352 -2.92 1.62 11.22
CA ILE A 352 -4.07 1.76 12.11
C ILE A 352 -4.39 0.44 12.80
N LYS A 353 -4.64 0.51 14.11
CA LYS A 353 -5.14 -0.59 14.93
C LYS A 353 -6.14 -0.04 15.95
N GLY A 354 -7.18 -0.85 16.22
CA GLY A 354 -8.21 -0.49 17.20
C GLY A 354 -9.07 0.71 16.82
N MET A 355 -9.15 1.01 15.52
CA MET A 355 -10.06 1.99 14.94
C MET A 355 -10.96 1.29 13.93
N GLU A 356 -12.23 1.64 13.91
CA GLU A 356 -13.16 1.25 12.87
C GLU A 356 -12.89 2.09 11.61
N VAL A 357 -12.91 1.45 10.44
CA VAL A 357 -12.77 2.15 9.15
C VAL A 357 -14.14 2.47 8.61
N GLU A 358 -14.39 3.74 8.37
CA GLU A 358 -15.67 4.24 7.88
C GLU A 358 -15.48 5.04 6.59
N PHE A 359 -16.21 4.67 5.54
CA PHE A 359 -16.28 5.43 4.28
C PHE A 359 -17.48 6.39 4.33
N ARG A 360 -17.21 7.69 4.23
CA ARG A 360 -18.21 8.77 4.24
C ARG A 360 -18.27 9.51 2.92
#